data_ec98862883cf3c8858dab2a83ccb68e9
#
_entry.id   ec98862883cf3c8858dab2a83ccb68e9
#
_cell.length_a   1.000
_cell.length_b   1.000
_cell.length_c   1.000
_cell.angle_alpha   90.00
_cell.angle_beta   90.00
_cell.angle_gamma   90.00
#
_symmetry.space_group_name_H-M   'P 1'
#
loop_
_entity.id
_entity.type
_entity.pdbx_description
1 polymer ?
#
loop_
_entity_poly.entity_id
_entity_poly.type
_entity_poly.pdbx_seq_one_letter_code
_entity_poly.pdbx_strand_id
1 'polypeptide(L)'
;MFFEQLPQQLVNGIILGSIYALLALGYTMVYGIIKLINFAHGDIYMMGAFVGYYAINSLKMNFWIALVFSMIVCAILGAVIEFLAYRPLRNSTRISALITAIGVSFFLEYIMVYFVGADTRSFPQSIKMYTYHFGSISVTNVQLLILVVALVLMVALQLIVKKTKMGKAMRAVSVDSDAAELMGINVNNTISFTFALGSSLAGAAGVLIGLYYNSIEPLMGMTPGIKAFVAAVLGGIGIIPGAALGGFVIGILETLSTAIGLSSYRDAIVYGVLIVILLLRPAGILGKNVKEKV
;
A
#
# COMPACT_ATOMS: atom_id res chain seq x y z
N MET A 1 -7.89 -14.53 -29.88
CA MET A 1 -7.33 -14.86 -28.54
C MET A 1 -6.97 -13.63 -27.70
N PHE A 2 -5.97 -12.78 -28.13
CA PHE A 2 -5.60 -11.61 -27.30
C PHE A 2 -6.75 -10.61 -27.07
N PHE A 3 -7.42 -10.18 -28.14
CA PHE A 3 -8.54 -9.22 -28.03
C PHE A 3 -9.75 -9.74 -27.26
N GLU A 4 -9.98 -11.04 -27.23
CA GLU A 4 -11.09 -11.67 -26.48
C GLU A 4 -10.81 -11.70 -24.98
N GLN A 5 -9.53 -11.81 -24.57
CA GLN A 5 -9.11 -11.82 -23.17
C GLN A 5 -8.86 -10.42 -22.61
N LEU A 6 -8.71 -9.40 -23.46
CA LEU A 6 -8.37 -8.04 -23.05
C LEU A 6 -9.37 -7.45 -22.05
N PRO A 7 -10.71 -7.58 -22.24
CA PRO A 7 -11.65 -7.06 -21.25
C PRO A 7 -11.53 -7.73 -19.88
N GLN A 8 -11.29 -9.06 -19.85
CA GLN A 8 -11.07 -9.80 -18.61
C GLN A 8 -9.80 -9.33 -17.89
N GLN A 9 -8.71 -9.10 -18.62
CA GLN A 9 -7.45 -8.66 -18.06
C GLN A 9 -7.52 -7.21 -17.54
N LEU A 10 -8.30 -6.35 -18.18
CA LEU A 10 -8.56 -5.01 -17.66
C LEU A 10 -9.30 -5.06 -16.32
N VAL A 11 -10.32 -5.91 -16.20
CA VAL A 11 -11.04 -6.11 -14.93
C VAL A 11 -10.08 -6.64 -13.84
N ASN A 12 -9.30 -7.67 -14.14
CA ASN A 12 -8.32 -8.22 -13.22
C ASN A 12 -7.28 -7.15 -12.81
N GLY A 13 -6.84 -6.32 -13.76
CA GLY A 13 -5.90 -5.23 -13.53
C GLY A 13 -6.46 -4.13 -12.64
N ILE A 14 -7.73 -3.78 -12.79
CA ILE A 14 -8.40 -2.81 -11.91
C ILE A 14 -8.48 -3.37 -10.48
N ILE A 15 -8.81 -4.64 -10.32
CA ILE A 15 -8.93 -5.28 -8.99
C ILE A 15 -7.56 -5.35 -8.30
N LEU A 16 -6.55 -5.86 -8.98
CA LEU A 16 -5.17 -5.91 -8.47
C LEU A 16 -4.63 -4.49 -8.21
N GLY A 17 -4.88 -3.58 -9.13
CA GLY A 17 -4.51 -2.18 -9.02
C GLY A 17 -5.15 -1.46 -7.84
N SER A 18 -6.35 -1.85 -7.43
CA SER A 18 -6.99 -1.30 -6.22
C SER A 18 -6.25 -1.67 -4.93
N ILE A 19 -5.66 -2.87 -4.86
CA ILE A 19 -4.81 -3.30 -3.74
C ILE A 19 -3.48 -2.53 -3.74
N TYR A 20 -2.83 -2.41 -4.91
CA TYR A 20 -1.62 -1.60 -5.04
C TYR A 20 -1.86 -0.12 -4.71
N ALA A 21 -3.04 0.39 -5.05
CA ALA A 21 -3.44 1.76 -4.71
C ALA A 21 -3.52 1.96 -3.18
N LEU A 22 -4.08 1.01 -2.41
CA LEU A 22 -4.10 1.09 -0.95
C LEU A 22 -2.69 1.15 -0.36
N LEU A 23 -1.78 0.31 -0.85
CA LEU A 23 -0.37 0.33 -0.44
C LEU A 23 0.32 1.64 -0.83
N ALA A 24 0.13 2.09 -2.07
CA ALA A 24 0.71 3.34 -2.57
C ALA A 24 0.24 4.57 -1.79
N LEU A 25 -1.01 4.54 -1.33
CA LEU A 25 -1.56 5.58 -0.45
C LEU A 25 -0.82 5.65 0.89
N GLY A 26 -0.48 4.50 1.48
CA GLY A 26 0.32 4.46 2.71
C GLY A 26 1.71 5.07 2.51
N TYR A 27 2.41 4.70 1.42
CA TYR A 27 3.70 5.33 1.06
C TYR A 27 3.58 6.84 0.85
N THR A 28 2.60 7.26 0.06
CA THR A 28 2.37 8.66 -0.26
C THR A 28 2.06 9.50 0.97
N MET A 29 1.32 8.95 1.93
CA MET A 29 1.00 9.64 3.19
C MET A 29 2.23 9.90 4.03
N VAL A 30 3.04 8.87 4.27
CA VAL A 30 4.26 8.98 5.06
C VAL A 30 5.26 9.90 4.39
N TYR A 31 5.56 9.66 3.11
CA TYR A 31 6.50 10.52 2.37
C TYR A 31 6.03 11.97 2.26
N GLY A 32 4.73 12.19 2.08
CA GLY A 32 4.17 13.53 1.98
C GLY A 32 4.48 14.41 3.20
N ILE A 33 4.63 13.82 4.39
CA ILE A 33 4.85 14.55 5.64
C ILE A 33 6.34 14.58 6.03
N ILE A 34 7.01 13.43 6.08
CA ILE A 34 8.39 13.37 6.60
C ILE A 34 9.47 13.35 5.51
N LYS A 35 9.08 13.28 4.23
CA LYS A 35 9.99 13.20 3.07
C LYS A 35 10.98 12.03 3.13
N LEU A 36 10.66 10.99 3.91
CA LEU A 36 11.43 9.75 4.03
C LEU A 36 10.60 8.57 3.50
N ILE A 37 11.28 7.64 2.83
CA ILE A 37 10.64 6.43 2.30
C ILE A 37 10.65 5.36 3.39
N ASN A 38 9.49 4.74 3.62
CA ASN A 38 9.37 3.63 4.57
C ASN A 38 9.40 2.29 3.80
N PHE A 39 10.59 1.71 3.59
CA PHE A 39 10.69 0.42 2.90
C PHE A 39 10.03 -0.73 3.66
N ALA A 40 9.93 -0.67 4.99
CA ALA A 40 9.21 -1.66 5.78
C ALA A 40 7.67 -1.66 5.57
N HIS A 41 7.13 -0.75 4.75
CA HIS A 41 5.69 -0.66 4.51
C HIS A 41 5.12 -1.89 3.80
N GLY A 42 5.91 -2.51 2.89
CA GLY A 42 5.56 -3.77 2.27
C GLY A 42 5.46 -4.92 3.29
N ASP A 43 6.33 -4.91 4.31
CA ASP A 43 6.31 -5.95 5.34
C ASP A 43 5.17 -5.75 6.34
N ILE A 44 4.74 -4.49 6.56
CA ILE A 44 3.50 -4.23 7.31
C ILE A 44 2.28 -4.82 6.58
N TYR A 45 2.25 -4.76 5.25
CA TYR A 45 1.23 -5.43 4.45
C TYR A 45 1.29 -6.96 4.62
N MET A 46 2.48 -7.56 4.57
CA MET A 46 2.68 -8.99 4.86
C MET A 46 2.17 -9.33 6.28
N MET A 47 2.58 -8.55 7.29
CA MET A 47 2.07 -8.71 8.67
C MET A 47 0.54 -8.65 8.73
N GLY A 48 -0.07 -7.72 7.98
CA GLY A 48 -1.52 -7.61 7.88
C GLY A 48 -2.21 -8.86 7.33
N ALA A 49 -1.61 -9.47 6.29
CA ALA A 49 -2.11 -10.73 5.74
C ALA A 49 -2.06 -11.86 6.77
N PHE A 50 -0.95 -11.99 7.53
CA PHE A 50 -0.84 -13.01 8.57
C PHE A 50 -1.76 -12.74 9.78
N VAL A 51 -1.90 -11.49 10.21
CA VAL A 51 -2.86 -11.13 11.28
C VAL A 51 -4.29 -11.50 10.85
N GLY A 52 -4.66 -11.18 9.61
CA GLY A 52 -5.96 -11.59 9.05
C GLY A 52 -6.12 -13.10 8.98
N TYR A 53 -5.08 -13.81 8.54
CA TYR A 53 -5.07 -15.27 8.51
C TYR A 53 -5.32 -15.87 9.89
N TYR A 54 -4.57 -15.45 10.92
CA TYR A 54 -4.74 -15.95 12.28
C TYR A 54 -6.07 -15.54 12.90
N ALA A 55 -6.57 -14.34 12.63
CA ALA A 55 -7.87 -13.89 13.09
C ALA A 55 -9.01 -14.78 12.56
N ILE A 56 -8.93 -15.18 11.29
CA ILE A 56 -9.96 -16.06 10.70
C ILE A 56 -9.75 -17.52 11.11
N ASN A 57 -8.51 -18.03 10.97
CA ASN A 57 -8.23 -19.46 11.14
C ASN A 57 -8.20 -19.89 12.62
N SER A 58 -7.57 -19.12 13.49
CA SER A 58 -7.37 -19.48 14.91
C SER A 58 -8.44 -18.89 15.80
N LEU A 59 -8.76 -17.58 15.63
CA LEU A 59 -9.75 -16.90 16.45
C LEU A 59 -11.19 -17.05 15.92
N LYS A 60 -11.37 -17.71 14.76
CA LYS A 60 -12.68 -17.96 14.11
C LYS A 60 -13.49 -16.68 13.87
N MET A 61 -12.82 -15.55 13.70
CA MET A 61 -13.46 -14.28 13.40
C MET A 61 -14.04 -14.29 11.99
N ASN A 62 -15.16 -13.59 11.78
CA ASN A 62 -15.67 -13.36 10.42
C ASN A 62 -14.72 -12.41 9.65
N PHE A 63 -14.81 -12.42 8.32
CA PHE A 63 -13.95 -11.63 7.45
C PHE A 63 -13.89 -10.13 7.82
N TRP A 64 -15.03 -9.51 8.10
CA TRP A 64 -15.11 -8.08 8.39
C TRP A 64 -14.41 -7.70 9.69
N ILE A 65 -14.59 -8.52 10.73
CA ILE A 65 -13.91 -8.33 12.02
C ILE A 65 -12.40 -8.56 11.85
N ALA A 66 -12.01 -9.60 11.12
CA ALA A 66 -10.60 -9.90 10.85
C ALA A 66 -9.90 -8.77 10.04
N LEU A 67 -10.61 -8.18 9.07
CA LEU A 67 -10.11 -7.03 8.31
C LEU A 67 -9.85 -5.84 9.23
N VAL A 68 -10.82 -5.43 10.04
CA VAL A 68 -10.67 -4.31 10.97
C VAL A 68 -9.62 -4.61 12.03
N PHE A 69 -9.58 -5.83 12.55
CA PHE A 69 -8.56 -6.26 13.51
C PHE A 69 -7.15 -6.16 12.92
N SER A 70 -6.95 -6.65 11.69
CA SER A 70 -5.68 -6.50 10.96
C SER A 70 -5.29 -5.03 10.78
N MET A 71 -6.24 -4.18 10.40
CA MET A 71 -6.00 -2.73 10.26
C MET A 71 -5.53 -2.11 11.58
N ILE A 72 -6.15 -2.46 12.71
CA ILE A 72 -5.78 -1.94 14.03
C ILE A 72 -4.39 -2.43 14.45
N VAL A 73 -4.10 -3.73 14.30
CA VAL A 73 -2.78 -4.29 14.65
C VAL A 73 -1.69 -3.66 13.81
N CYS A 74 -1.91 -3.52 12.49
CA CYS A 74 -0.95 -2.85 11.61
C CYS A 74 -0.81 -1.36 11.90
N ALA A 75 -1.87 -0.66 12.31
CA ALA A 75 -1.79 0.72 12.75
C ALA A 75 -0.89 0.88 13.98
N ILE A 76 -1.04 0.00 14.97
CA ILE A 76 -0.20 -0.04 16.17
C ILE A 76 1.25 -0.35 15.78
N LEU A 77 1.47 -1.37 14.93
CA LEU A 77 2.79 -1.73 14.44
C LEU A 77 3.47 -0.55 13.73
N GLY A 78 2.75 0.15 12.85
CA GLY A 78 3.27 1.32 12.15
C GLY A 78 3.62 2.47 13.10
N ALA A 79 2.80 2.72 14.13
CA ALA A 79 3.12 3.71 15.16
C ALA A 79 4.35 3.31 15.99
N VAL A 80 4.51 2.04 16.32
CA VAL A 80 5.69 1.50 17.02
C VAL A 80 6.95 1.65 16.16
N ILE A 81 6.88 1.30 14.88
CA ILE A 81 8.01 1.48 13.94
C ILE A 81 8.38 2.97 13.84
N GLU A 82 7.39 3.87 13.72
CA GLU A 82 7.66 5.31 13.75
C GLU A 82 8.36 5.73 15.01
N PHE A 83 7.84 5.33 16.17
CA PHE A 83 8.37 5.73 17.47
C PHE A 83 9.80 5.22 17.72
N LEU A 84 10.07 3.96 17.40
CA LEU A 84 11.36 3.32 17.68
C LEU A 84 12.42 3.58 16.60
N ALA A 85 12.03 3.57 15.32
CA ALA A 85 12.97 3.59 14.22
C ALA A 85 13.06 4.96 13.53
N TYR A 86 11.94 5.65 13.27
CA TYR A 86 11.95 6.88 12.49
C TYR A 86 12.07 8.15 13.34
N ARG A 87 11.42 8.19 14.50
CA ARG A 87 11.43 9.38 15.35
C ARG A 87 12.84 9.78 15.78
N PRO A 88 13.74 8.86 16.23
CA PRO A 88 15.10 9.21 16.60
C PRO A 88 15.95 9.72 15.43
N LEU A 89 15.59 9.34 14.21
CA LEU A 89 16.37 9.62 12.99
C LEU A 89 15.86 10.82 12.18
N ARG A 90 14.85 11.53 12.64
CA ARG A 90 14.28 12.67 11.88
C ARG A 90 15.29 13.78 11.58
N ASN A 91 16.23 14.00 12.51
CA ASN A 91 17.30 15.01 12.37
C ASN A 91 18.62 14.41 11.88
N SER A 92 18.62 13.13 11.48
CA SER A 92 19.80 12.45 10.94
C SER A 92 19.86 12.54 9.42
N THR A 93 20.92 11.98 8.83
CA THR A 93 21.07 11.94 7.38
C THR A 93 19.97 11.06 6.75
N ARG A 94 19.57 11.39 5.51
CA ARG A 94 18.59 10.57 4.75
C ARG A 94 19.05 9.12 4.58
N ILE A 95 20.37 8.89 4.50
CA ILE A 95 20.97 7.56 4.39
C ILE A 95 20.72 6.75 5.67
N SER A 96 20.91 7.34 6.85
CA SER A 96 20.66 6.66 8.13
C SER A 96 19.20 6.18 8.24
N ALA A 97 18.25 7.03 7.88
CA ALA A 97 16.83 6.67 7.88
C ALA A 97 16.51 5.55 6.87
N LEU A 98 17.15 5.58 5.69
CA LEU A 98 16.96 4.58 4.65
C LEU A 98 17.50 3.20 5.10
N ILE A 99 18.73 3.16 5.65
CA ILE A 99 19.33 1.92 6.16
C ILE A 99 18.48 1.34 7.29
N THR A 100 17.99 2.19 8.20
CA THR A 100 17.11 1.75 9.29
C THR A 100 15.79 1.20 8.76
N ALA A 101 15.20 1.82 7.73
CA ALA A 101 14.00 1.31 7.09
C ALA A 101 14.19 -0.11 6.51
N ILE A 102 15.34 -0.32 5.84
CA ILE A 102 15.72 -1.65 5.30
C ILE A 102 15.96 -2.64 6.44
N GLY A 103 16.63 -2.21 7.54
CA GLY A 103 16.83 -3.04 8.71
C GLY A 103 15.53 -3.47 9.38
N VAL A 104 14.55 -2.56 9.50
CA VAL A 104 13.20 -2.90 10.01
C VAL A 104 12.48 -3.86 9.08
N SER A 105 12.60 -3.68 7.77
CA SER A 105 12.04 -4.58 6.75
C SER A 105 12.54 -6.01 6.96
N PHE A 106 13.86 -6.23 6.93
CA PHE A 106 14.44 -7.53 7.17
C PHE A 106 14.11 -8.10 8.56
N PHE A 107 14.05 -7.26 9.58
CA PHE A 107 13.64 -7.72 10.92
C PHE A 107 12.21 -8.28 10.90
N LEU A 108 11.26 -7.61 10.24
CA LEU A 108 9.88 -8.09 10.13
C LEU A 108 9.77 -9.38 9.30
N GLU A 109 10.50 -9.47 8.20
CA GLU A 109 10.54 -10.67 7.37
C GLU A 109 11.08 -11.88 8.14
N TYR A 110 12.29 -11.75 8.72
CA TYR A 110 12.94 -12.87 9.38
C TYR A 110 12.30 -13.26 10.71
N ILE A 111 11.69 -12.32 11.44
CA ILE A 111 10.92 -12.67 12.63
C ILE A 111 9.67 -13.49 12.25
N MET A 112 9.04 -13.18 11.12
CA MET A 112 7.93 -13.98 10.60
C MET A 112 8.39 -15.37 10.14
N VAL A 113 9.51 -15.47 9.43
CA VAL A 113 10.09 -16.76 9.05
C VAL A 113 10.43 -17.60 10.29
N TYR A 114 10.93 -16.99 11.35
CA TYR A 114 11.26 -17.68 12.59
C TYR A 114 10.01 -18.24 13.31
N PHE A 115 8.93 -17.46 13.45
CA PHE A 115 7.73 -17.90 14.17
C PHE A 115 6.75 -18.73 13.33
N VAL A 116 6.69 -18.48 12.03
CA VAL A 116 5.66 -19.06 11.15
C VAL A 116 6.23 -20.13 10.21
N GLY A 117 7.56 -20.10 9.97
CA GLY A 117 8.23 -20.89 8.93
C GLY A 117 8.24 -20.17 7.59
N ALA A 118 9.00 -20.67 6.63
CA ALA A 118 9.13 -20.09 5.28
C ALA A 118 8.05 -20.56 4.28
N ASP A 119 7.18 -21.49 4.69
CA ASP A 119 6.23 -22.14 3.81
C ASP A 119 5.04 -21.23 3.47
N THR A 120 4.57 -21.34 2.23
CA THR A 120 3.32 -20.71 1.79
C THR A 120 2.12 -21.34 2.50
N ARG A 121 1.22 -20.53 3.01
CA ARG A 121 -0.02 -20.97 3.68
C ARG A 121 -1.25 -20.61 2.86
N SER A 122 -2.21 -21.53 2.81
CA SER A 122 -3.52 -21.26 2.18
C SER A 122 -4.31 -20.29 3.03
N PHE A 123 -4.77 -19.17 2.46
CA PHE A 123 -5.62 -18.21 3.17
C PHE A 123 -7.04 -18.77 3.31
N PRO A 124 -7.69 -18.68 4.50
CA PRO A 124 -8.99 -19.28 4.73
C PRO A 124 -10.08 -18.66 3.84
N GLN A 125 -10.83 -19.49 3.15
CA GLN A 125 -12.01 -19.06 2.38
C GLN A 125 -13.16 -18.70 3.31
N SER A 126 -13.20 -17.47 3.80
CA SER A 126 -14.25 -16.99 4.72
C SER A 126 -15.54 -16.59 4.01
N ILE A 127 -15.51 -16.47 2.68
CA ILE A 127 -16.63 -15.99 1.87
C ILE A 127 -16.91 -17.02 0.79
N LYS A 128 -18.18 -17.44 0.67
CA LYS A 128 -18.59 -18.32 -0.43
C LYS A 128 -18.36 -17.63 -1.76
N MET A 129 -17.67 -18.29 -2.67
CA MET A 129 -17.33 -17.76 -3.99
C MET A 129 -18.49 -18.01 -4.96
N TYR A 130 -18.97 -16.95 -5.59
CA TYR A 130 -19.92 -16.97 -6.69
C TYR A 130 -19.27 -16.25 -7.88
N THR A 131 -19.41 -16.83 -9.07
CA THR A 131 -18.88 -16.24 -10.31
C THR A 131 -20.04 -15.73 -11.16
N TYR A 132 -19.96 -14.47 -11.55
CA TYR A 132 -20.89 -13.82 -12.46
C TYR A 132 -20.25 -13.76 -13.85
N HIS A 133 -21.01 -14.21 -14.87
CA HIS A 133 -20.56 -14.19 -16.24
C HIS A 133 -21.29 -13.10 -17.03
N PHE A 134 -20.53 -12.19 -17.64
CA PHE A 134 -21.04 -11.12 -18.48
C PHE A 134 -20.38 -11.23 -19.87
N GLY A 135 -20.92 -12.10 -20.72
CA GLY A 135 -20.30 -12.41 -22.00
C GLY A 135 -18.93 -13.06 -21.85
N SER A 136 -17.88 -12.40 -22.31
CA SER A 136 -16.50 -12.89 -22.19
C SER A 136 -15.84 -12.54 -20.83
N ILE A 137 -16.52 -11.80 -19.97
CA ILE A 137 -15.98 -11.37 -18.69
C ILE A 137 -16.58 -12.24 -17.57
N SER A 138 -15.72 -12.75 -16.71
CA SER A 138 -16.10 -13.47 -15.48
C SER A 138 -15.58 -12.71 -14.26
N VAL A 139 -16.47 -12.34 -13.37
CA VAL A 139 -16.12 -11.61 -12.13
C VAL A 139 -16.65 -12.37 -10.93
N THR A 140 -15.81 -12.57 -9.92
CA THR A 140 -16.23 -13.20 -8.66
C THR A 140 -16.75 -12.14 -7.68
N ASN A 141 -17.67 -12.55 -6.79
CA ASN A 141 -18.11 -11.69 -5.70
C ASN A 141 -16.96 -11.24 -4.79
N VAL A 142 -15.92 -12.07 -4.63
CA VAL A 142 -14.69 -11.74 -3.89
C VAL A 142 -13.94 -10.60 -4.56
N GLN A 143 -13.80 -10.62 -5.89
CA GLN A 143 -13.18 -9.54 -6.67
C GLN A 143 -13.94 -8.22 -6.53
N LEU A 144 -15.27 -8.26 -6.61
CA LEU A 144 -16.12 -7.08 -6.39
C LEU A 144 -15.97 -6.54 -4.96
N LEU A 145 -15.94 -7.43 -3.97
CA LEU A 145 -15.73 -7.06 -2.57
C LEU A 145 -14.39 -6.34 -2.38
N ILE A 146 -13.29 -6.88 -2.94
CA ILE A 146 -11.97 -6.27 -2.88
C ILE A 146 -11.99 -4.85 -3.45
N LEU A 147 -12.56 -4.68 -4.63
CA LEU A 147 -12.67 -3.38 -5.28
C LEU A 147 -13.48 -2.39 -4.44
N VAL A 148 -14.65 -2.81 -3.94
CA VAL A 148 -15.52 -1.94 -3.12
C VAL A 148 -14.84 -1.55 -1.81
N VAL A 149 -14.24 -2.52 -1.09
CA VAL A 149 -13.52 -2.24 0.16
C VAL A 149 -12.36 -1.29 -0.10
N ALA A 150 -11.56 -1.53 -1.14
CA ALA A 150 -10.46 -0.64 -1.50
C ALA A 150 -10.95 0.79 -1.79
N LEU A 151 -11.98 0.95 -2.59
CA LEU A 151 -12.55 2.27 -2.91
C LEU A 151 -13.09 2.97 -1.66
N VAL A 152 -13.80 2.26 -0.78
CA VAL A 152 -14.32 2.80 0.49
C VAL A 152 -13.17 3.30 1.37
N LEU A 153 -12.09 2.51 1.51
CA LEU A 153 -10.92 2.89 2.29
C LEU A 153 -10.18 4.09 1.68
N MET A 154 -10.05 4.16 0.34
CA MET A 154 -9.47 5.32 -0.35
C MET A 154 -10.28 6.59 -0.11
N VAL A 155 -11.62 6.50 -0.23
CA VAL A 155 -12.52 7.64 0.04
C VAL A 155 -12.45 8.04 1.51
N ALA A 156 -12.48 7.09 2.43
CA ALA A 156 -12.35 7.34 3.87
C ALA A 156 -11.04 8.07 4.19
N LEU A 157 -9.92 7.60 3.65
CA LEU A 157 -8.62 8.27 3.78
C LEU A 157 -8.70 9.72 3.29
N GLN A 158 -9.22 9.92 2.09
CA GLN A 158 -9.34 11.25 1.48
C GLN A 158 -10.19 12.20 2.34
N LEU A 159 -11.28 11.68 2.94
CA LEU A 159 -12.12 12.44 3.85
C LEU A 159 -11.40 12.77 5.16
N ILE A 160 -10.68 11.81 5.75
CA ILE A 160 -9.88 12.03 6.96
C ILE A 160 -8.86 13.16 6.71
N VAL A 161 -8.09 13.07 5.63
CA VAL A 161 -7.05 14.04 5.31
C VAL A 161 -7.63 15.41 4.95
N LYS A 162 -8.74 15.48 4.21
CA LYS A 162 -9.32 16.78 3.78
C LYS A 162 -10.16 17.46 4.84
N LYS A 163 -10.95 16.70 5.63
CA LYS A 163 -12.03 17.26 6.44
C LYS A 163 -11.77 17.25 7.95
N THR A 164 -10.85 16.41 8.47
CA THR A 164 -10.62 16.31 9.91
C THR A 164 -9.60 17.33 10.43
N LYS A 165 -9.61 17.57 11.75
CA LYS A 165 -8.60 18.42 12.43
C LYS A 165 -7.20 17.81 12.27
N MET A 166 -7.07 16.47 12.43
CA MET A 166 -5.81 15.77 12.25
C MET A 166 -5.32 15.87 10.80
N GLY A 167 -6.20 15.74 9.81
CA GLY A 167 -5.85 15.94 8.41
C GLY A 167 -5.39 17.38 8.09
N LYS A 168 -5.92 18.40 8.76
CA LYS A 168 -5.39 19.77 8.67
C LYS A 168 -3.98 19.85 9.25
N ALA A 169 -3.75 19.24 10.42
CA ALA A 169 -2.44 19.17 11.05
C ALA A 169 -1.42 18.46 10.14
N MET A 170 -1.80 17.33 9.53
CA MET A 170 -0.96 16.60 8.57
C MET A 170 -0.53 17.48 7.39
N ARG A 171 -1.45 18.24 6.81
CA ARG A 171 -1.13 19.16 5.71
C ARG A 171 -0.27 20.34 6.15
N ALA A 172 -0.48 20.89 7.34
CA ALA A 172 0.36 21.95 7.88
C ALA A 172 1.81 21.46 8.08
N VAL A 173 1.99 20.31 8.75
CA VAL A 173 3.30 19.69 8.99
C VAL A 173 4.00 19.33 7.67
N SER A 174 3.25 18.93 6.62
CA SER A 174 3.83 18.59 5.32
C SER A 174 4.41 19.79 4.55
N VAL A 175 3.96 21.00 4.86
CA VAL A 175 4.45 22.26 4.27
C VAL A 175 5.64 22.78 5.07
N ASP A 176 5.48 22.94 6.37
CA ASP A 176 6.52 23.44 7.28
C ASP A 176 6.24 22.91 8.69
N SER A 177 7.11 22.02 9.17
CA SER A 177 6.98 21.40 10.50
C SER A 177 7.20 22.39 11.63
N ASP A 178 8.14 23.31 11.46
CA ASP A 178 8.55 24.26 12.51
C ASP A 178 7.48 25.34 12.66
N ALA A 179 6.98 25.86 11.55
CA ALA A 179 5.84 26.79 11.56
C ALA A 179 4.58 26.14 12.15
N ALA A 180 4.32 24.86 11.84
CA ALA A 180 3.19 24.13 12.40
C ALA A 180 3.30 23.95 13.93
N GLU A 181 4.52 23.68 14.43
CA GLU A 181 4.79 23.57 15.87
C GLU A 181 4.55 24.91 16.59
N LEU A 182 5.03 26.03 16.02
CA LEU A 182 4.79 27.37 16.54
C LEU A 182 3.30 27.72 16.60
N MET A 183 2.49 27.15 15.71
CA MET A 183 1.03 27.29 15.73
C MET A 183 0.31 26.32 16.67
N GLY A 184 1.06 25.59 17.53
CA GLY A 184 0.52 24.68 18.53
C GLY A 184 0.16 23.28 18.01
N ILE A 185 0.59 22.90 16.81
CA ILE A 185 0.38 21.55 16.29
C ILE A 185 1.45 20.62 16.86
N ASN A 186 1.03 19.54 17.51
CA ASN A 186 1.96 18.50 17.95
C ASN A 186 2.44 17.67 16.74
N VAL A 187 3.63 18.00 16.23
CA VAL A 187 4.25 17.37 15.07
C VAL A 187 4.46 15.88 15.29
N ASN A 188 4.90 15.46 16.48
CA ASN A 188 5.13 14.05 16.81
C ASN A 188 3.86 13.21 16.68
N ASN A 189 2.78 13.65 17.31
CA ASN A 189 1.50 12.95 17.26
C ASN A 189 0.93 12.91 15.84
N THR A 190 1.13 13.98 15.06
CA THR A 190 0.68 14.06 13.67
C THR A 190 1.40 13.04 12.79
N ILE A 191 2.70 12.89 12.97
CA ILE A 191 3.51 11.92 12.21
C ILE A 191 3.16 10.50 12.63
N SER A 192 3.08 10.20 13.96
CA SER A 192 2.68 8.87 14.44
C SER A 192 1.31 8.46 13.93
N PHE A 193 0.35 9.39 13.92
CA PHE A 193 -0.98 9.14 13.37
C PHE A 193 -0.92 8.85 11.85
N THR A 194 -0.06 9.53 11.12
CA THR A 194 0.12 9.28 9.67
C THR A 194 0.67 7.89 9.40
N PHE A 195 1.68 7.46 10.19
CA PHE A 195 2.21 6.10 10.10
C PHE A 195 1.14 5.07 10.44
N ALA A 196 0.39 5.26 11.53
CA ALA A 196 -0.69 4.38 11.92
C ALA A 196 -1.76 4.27 10.82
N LEU A 197 -2.17 5.39 10.23
CA LEU A 197 -3.17 5.43 9.18
C LEU A 197 -2.68 4.74 7.89
N GLY A 198 -1.45 5.04 7.44
CA GLY A 198 -0.84 4.38 6.28
C GLY A 198 -0.70 2.88 6.50
N SER A 199 -0.21 2.46 7.68
CA SER A 199 -0.04 1.06 8.04
C SER A 199 -1.36 0.30 8.18
N SER A 200 -2.44 0.98 8.61
CA SER A 200 -3.78 0.37 8.62
C SER A 200 -4.26 0.01 7.21
N LEU A 201 -3.99 0.86 6.22
CA LEU A 201 -4.30 0.57 4.82
C LEU A 201 -3.46 -0.57 4.27
N ALA A 202 -2.18 -0.65 4.65
CA ALA A 202 -1.33 -1.79 4.30
C ALA A 202 -1.87 -3.09 4.90
N GLY A 203 -2.33 -3.06 6.16
CA GLY A 203 -2.97 -4.21 6.80
C GLY A 203 -4.22 -4.68 6.06
N ALA A 204 -5.08 -3.74 5.66
CA ALA A 204 -6.25 -4.05 4.83
C ALA A 204 -5.85 -4.67 3.49
N ALA A 205 -4.89 -4.06 2.78
CA ALA A 205 -4.38 -4.57 1.51
C ALA A 205 -3.81 -5.99 1.64
N GLY A 206 -3.13 -6.30 2.76
CA GLY A 206 -2.61 -7.63 3.07
C GLY A 206 -3.71 -8.68 3.20
N VAL A 207 -4.79 -8.38 3.90
CA VAL A 207 -5.95 -9.28 4.01
C VAL A 207 -6.63 -9.48 2.65
N LEU A 208 -6.80 -8.38 1.88
CA LEU A 208 -7.43 -8.43 0.56
C LEU A 208 -6.63 -9.25 -0.44
N ILE A 209 -5.30 -9.17 -0.44
CA ILE A 209 -4.47 -9.96 -1.35
C ILE A 209 -4.44 -11.44 -0.95
N GLY A 210 -4.41 -11.73 0.36
CA GLY A 210 -4.55 -13.09 0.86
C GLY A 210 -5.85 -13.74 0.40
N LEU A 211 -6.95 -12.99 0.40
CA LEU A 211 -8.25 -13.42 -0.13
C LEU A 211 -8.23 -13.55 -1.67
N TYR A 212 -7.51 -12.67 -2.37
CA TYR A 212 -7.41 -12.65 -3.84
C TYR A 212 -6.64 -13.85 -4.38
N TYR A 213 -5.42 -14.10 -3.85
CA TYR A 213 -4.55 -15.19 -4.28
C TYR A 213 -4.80 -16.50 -3.52
N ASN A 214 -5.62 -16.48 -2.48
CA ASN A 214 -5.88 -17.63 -1.59
C ASN A 214 -4.60 -18.22 -0.97
N SER A 215 -3.54 -17.43 -0.88
CA SER A 215 -2.24 -17.83 -0.34
C SER A 215 -1.50 -16.64 0.26
N ILE A 216 -0.70 -16.91 1.29
CA ILE A 216 0.20 -15.96 1.94
C ILE A 216 1.54 -16.62 2.23
N GLU A 217 2.62 -15.82 2.20
CA GLU A 217 3.96 -16.26 2.52
C GLU A 217 4.74 -15.18 3.29
N PRO A 218 5.73 -15.54 4.12
CA PRO A 218 6.45 -14.57 4.98
C PRO A 218 7.28 -13.53 4.24
N LEU A 219 7.62 -13.75 2.97
CA LEU A 219 8.39 -12.81 2.14
C LEU A 219 7.53 -12.07 1.10
N MET A 220 6.20 -12.21 1.18
CA MET A 220 5.30 -11.63 0.19
C MET A 220 5.26 -10.09 0.19
N GLY A 221 5.87 -9.45 1.19
CA GLY A 221 5.84 -7.98 1.33
C GLY A 221 6.75 -7.25 0.35
N MET A 222 7.89 -7.85 0.01
CA MET A 222 8.97 -7.18 -0.74
C MET A 222 8.52 -6.71 -2.13
N THR A 223 8.06 -7.62 -2.97
CA THR A 223 7.68 -7.28 -4.37
C THR A 223 6.50 -6.33 -4.47
N PRO A 224 5.35 -6.57 -3.80
CA PRO A 224 4.24 -5.62 -3.79
C PRO A 224 4.60 -4.29 -3.12
N GLY A 225 5.47 -4.30 -2.11
CA GLY A 225 5.99 -3.10 -1.47
C GLY A 225 6.72 -2.19 -2.47
N ILE A 226 7.66 -2.75 -3.23
CA ILE A 226 8.38 -1.98 -4.27
C ILE A 226 7.42 -1.50 -5.36
N LYS A 227 6.49 -2.33 -5.84
CA LYS A 227 5.50 -1.93 -6.85
C LYS A 227 4.59 -0.80 -6.36
N ALA A 228 4.17 -0.84 -5.10
CA ALA A 228 3.36 0.21 -4.51
C ALA A 228 4.14 1.53 -4.34
N PHE A 229 5.43 1.45 -4.00
CA PHE A 229 6.32 2.62 -4.03
C PHE A 229 6.42 3.19 -5.45
N VAL A 230 6.65 2.34 -6.45
CA VAL A 230 6.63 2.73 -7.87
C VAL A 230 5.31 3.40 -8.26
N ALA A 231 4.17 2.84 -7.82
CA ALA A 231 2.85 3.41 -8.04
C ALA A 231 2.71 4.81 -7.41
N ALA A 232 3.20 4.99 -6.18
CA ALA A 232 3.17 6.29 -5.51
C ALA A 232 4.02 7.34 -6.25
N VAL A 233 5.22 6.96 -6.71
CA VAL A 233 6.11 7.83 -7.48
C VAL A 233 5.51 8.16 -8.86
N LEU A 234 5.02 7.15 -9.56
CA LEU A 234 4.40 7.28 -10.88
C LEU A 234 3.18 8.21 -10.84
N GLY A 235 2.37 8.07 -9.81
CA GLY A 235 1.19 8.92 -9.61
C GLY A 235 1.52 10.36 -9.20
N GLY A 236 2.67 10.56 -8.57
CA GLY A 236 3.12 11.80 -7.93
C GLY A 236 3.13 11.67 -6.41
N ILE A 237 4.30 11.35 -5.87
CA ILE A 237 4.47 11.07 -4.44
C ILE A 237 4.06 12.28 -3.58
N GLY A 238 3.30 12.04 -2.52
CA GLY A 238 2.70 13.10 -1.68
C GLY A 238 1.29 13.52 -2.11
N ILE A 239 0.80 13.04 -3.27
CA ILE A 239 -0.55 13.37 -3.78
C ILE A 239 -1.44 12.13 -3.73
N ILE A 240 -2.42 12.11 -2.79
CA ILE A 240 -3.31 10.96 -2.56
C ILE A 240 -4.00 10.47 -3.84
N PRO A 241 -4.69 11.32 -4.65
CA PRO A 241 -5.30 10.86 -5.90
C PRO A 241 -4.28 10.33 -6.92
N GLY A 242 -3.06 10.91 -6.93
CA GLY A 242 -1.98 10.48 -7.79
C GLY A 242 -1.54 9.05 -7.48
N ALA A 243 -1.24 8.77 -6.21
CA ALA A 243 -0.83 7.44 -5.77
C ALA A 243 -1.91 6.38 -6.05
N ALA A 244 -3.18 6.72 -5.86
CA ALA A 244 -4.29 5.82 -6.21
C ALA A 244 -4.30 5.50 -7.72
N LEU A 245 -4.21 6.52 -8.57
CA LEU A 245 -4.12 6.33 -10.03
C LEU A 245 -2.88 5.50 -10.42
N GLY A 246 -1.72 5.78 -9.79
CA GLY A 246 -0.51 5.00 -10.01
C GLY A 246 -0.71 3.51 -9.70
N GLY A 247 -1.39 3.19 -8.60
CA GLY A 247 -1.75 1.82 -8.23
C GLY A 247 -2.59 1.12 -9.29
N PHE A 248 -3.63 1.78 -9.80
CA PHE A 248 -4.45 1.24 -10.90
C PHE A 248 -3.64 1.05 -12.18
N VAL A 249 -2.79 2.00 -12.55
CA VAL A 249 -1.93 1.88 -13.74
C VAL A 249 -0.99 0.69 -13.61
N ILE A 250 -0.34 0.49 -12.47
CA ILE A 250 0.56 -0.65 -12.22
C ILE A 250 -0.22 -1.98 -12.33
N GLY A 251 -1.39 -2.08 -11.69
CA GLY A 251 -2.22 -3.29 -11.77
C GLY A 251 -2.65 -3.63 -13.20
N ILE A 252 -3.04 -2.64 -13.98
CA ILE A 252 -3.41 -2.82 -15.39
C ILE A 252 -2.19 -3.23 -16.23
N LEU A 253 -1.04 -2.58 -16.05
CA LEU A 253 0.19 -2.94 -16.77
C LEU A 253 0.62 -4.38 -16.48
N GLU A 254 0.55 -4.81 -15.24
CA GLU A 254 0.92 -6.16 -14.83
C GLU A 254 0.03 -7.23 -15.46
N THR A 255 -1.29 -7.01 -15.48
CA THR A 255 -2.24 -7.98 -16.07
C THR A 255 -2.18 -7.97 -17.60
N LEU A 256 -2.02 -6.80 -18.23
CA LEU A 256 -1.83 -6.72 -19.68
C LEU A 256 -0.53 -7.38 -20.12
N SER A 257 0.57 -7.23 -19.39
CA SER A 257 1.84 -7.92 -19.65
C SER A 257 1.66 -9.44 -19.66
N THR A 258 0.85 -9.95 -18.73
CA THR A 258 0.51 -11.38 -18.68
C THR A 258 -0.35 -11.81 -19.89
N ALA A 259 -1.31 -10.96 -20.32
CA ALA A 259 -2.18 -11.25 -21.45
C ALA A 259 -1.43 -11.38 -22.79
N ILE A 260 -0.35 -10.60 -22.99
CA ILE A 260 0.49 -10.67 -24.21
C ILE A 260 1.57 -11.75 -24.14
N GLY A 261 1.54 -12.64 -23.11
CA GLY A 261 2.49 -13.73 -22.96
C GLY A 261 3.82 -13.33 -22.32
N LEU A 262 3.96 -12.10 -21.84
CA LEU A 262 5.18 -11.57 -21.21
C LEU A 262 5.11 -11.65 -19.67
N SER A 263 4.51 -12.70 -19.11
CA SER A 263 4.33 -12.88 -17.66
C SER A 263 5.65 -12.86 -16.88
N SER A 264 6.74 -13.41 -17.45
CA SER A 264 8.07 -13.37 -16.83
C SER A 264 8.73 -11.98 -16.83
N TYR A 265 8.26 -11.07 -17.68
CA TYR A 265 8.78 -9.70 -17.82
C TYR A 265 7.86 -8.64 -17.23
N ARG A 266 6.77 -9.02 -16.55
CA ARG A 266 5.78 -8.10 -16.00
C ARG A 266 6.40 -7.03 -15.10
N ASP A 267 7.35 -7.41 -14.25
CA ASP A 267 8.03 -6.50 -13.34
C ASP A 267 8.97 -5.54 -14.10
N ALA A 268 9.70 -6.06 -15.10
CA ALA A 268 10.53 -5.24 -15.98
C ALA A 268 9.72 -4.20 -16.76
N ILE A 269 8.54 -4.55 -17.23
CA ILE A 269 7.60 -3.63 -17.91
C ILE A 269 7.13 -2.55 -16.95
N VAL A 270 6.71 -2.91 -15.74
CA VAL A 270 6.27 -1.96 -14.72
C VAL A 270 7.36 -0.96 -14.37
N TYR A 271 8.59 -1.43 -14.12
CA TYR A 271 9.72 -0.55 -13.80
C TYR A 271 10.19 0.25 -15.02
N GLY A 272 10.14 -0.33 -16.21
CA GLY A 272 10.43 0.37 -17.46
C GLY A 272 9.50 1.54 -17.71
N VAL A 273 8.19 1.35 -17.52
CA VAL A 273 7.19 2.42 -17.62
C VAL A 273 7.46 3.52 -16.58
N LEU A 274 7.82 3.15 -15.34
CA LEU A 274 8.21 4.16 -14.33
C LEU A 274 9.38 5.01 -14.84
N ILE A 275 10.46 4.38 -15.34
CA ILE A 275 11.63 5.10 -15.84
C ILE A 275 11.23 6.08 -16.96
N VAL A 276 10.45 5.61 -17.92
CA VAL A 276 9.98 6.47 -19.03
C VAL A 276 9.16 7.66 -18.51
N ILE A 277 8.23 7.41 -17.58
CA ILE A 277 7.40 8.48 -17.02
C ILE A 277 8.25 9.48 -16.24
N LEU A 278 9.20 9.03 -15.43
CA LEU A 278 10.07 9.94 -14.68
C LEU A 278 11.01 10.76 -15.57
N LEU A 279 11.47 10.21 -16.69
CA LEU A 279 12.25 10.96 -17.69
C LEU A 279 11.40 12.05 -18.37
N LEU A 280 10.12 11.80 -18.63
CA LEU A 280 9.21 12.73 -19.27
C LEU A 280 8.56 13.71 -18.28
N ARG A 281 8.22 13.21 -17.09
CA ARG A 281 7.55 13.94 -16.00
C ARG A 281 8.13 13.55 -14.64
N PRO A 282 9.23 14.17 -14.20
CA PRO A 282 9.90 13.80 -12.94
C PRO A 282 9.03 13.99 -11.69
N ALA A 283 7.99 14.82 -11.77
CA ALA A 283 7.02 14.99 -10.68
C ALA A 283 5.93 13.89 -10.64
N GLY A 284 5.90 12.96 -11.60
CA GLY A 284 4.83 11.98 -11.77
C GLY A 284 3.61 12.53 -12.54
N ILE A 285 2.57 11.69 -12.74
CA ILE A 285 1.42 12.01 -13.59
C ILE A 285 0.64 13.22 -13.07
N LEU A 286 0.35 13.28 -11.77
CA LEU A 286 -0.38 14.37 -11.12
C LEU A 286 0.53 15.28 -10.28
N GLY A 287 1.83 15.04 -10.27
CA GLY A 287 2.80 15.83 -9.54
C GLY A 287 2.84 17.28 -10.04
N LYS A 288 3.08 18.22 -9.12
CA LYS A 288 3.34 19.63 -9.46
C LYS A 288 4.84 19.87 -9.46
N ASN A 289 5.35 20.47 -10.52
CA ASN A 289 6.73 20.97 -10.54
C ASN A 289 6.82 22.16 -9.56
N VAL A 290 7.17 21.89 -8.33
CA VAL A 290 7.54 22.93 -7.36
C VAL A 290 9.03 23.23 -7.66
N LYS A 291 9.32 24.39 -8.26
CA LYS A 291 10.69 24.90 -8.32
C LYS A 291 11.11 25.16 -6.87
N GLU A 292 12.04 24.38 -6.34
CA GLU A 292 12.71 24.75 -5.10
C GLU A 292 13.33 26.13 -5.33
N LYS A 293 12.87 27.11 -4.59
CA LYS A 293 13.57 28.40 -4.52
C LYS A 293 14.87 28.12 -3.79
N VAL A 294 15.96 28.15 -4.55
CA VAL A 294 17.34 28.18 -4.04
C VAL A 294 17.54 29.48 -3.28
#